data_f7737aed3000e504f44326dc3f0cdfae
#
_entry.id   f7737aed3000e504f44326dc3f0cdfae
#
_cell.length_a   1.000
_cell.length_b   1.000
_cell.length_c   1.000
_cell.angle_alpha   90.00
_cell.angle_beta   90.00
_cell.angle_gamma   90.00
#
_symmetry.space_group_name_H-M   'P 1'
#
loop_
_entity.id
_entity.type
_entity.pdbx_description
1 polymer ?
#
loop_
_entity_poly.entity_id
_entity_poly.type
_entity_poly.pdbx_seq_one_letter_code
_entity_poly.pdbx_strand_id
1 'polypeptide(L)'
;LALGAERLDSRIMQRPPRDSSKSFFADRTGLDIALEGMLIGALSLFAFVAGNSLFKNSCVELGRTMAFATQSLCEIAHSFNMRSRRSVFSIGIFSNRKLTICAALCAALQLIVMTVPPLRVLFDVSVLNIYEWLTVAALALAPIAFSELGKAVGGKRKE
;
A
#
# COMPACT_ATOMS: atom_id res chain seq x y z
N LEU A 1 -1.41 -14.81 -2.35
CA LEU A 1 -1.27 -15.99 -1.48
C LEU A 1 -1.48 -15.65 0.00
N ALA A 2 -0.81 -14.62 0.54
CA ALA A 2 -0.92 -14.24 1.95
C ALA A 2 -2.35 -13.80 2.36
N LEU A 3 -3.05 -13.05 1.50
CA LEU A 3 -4.44 -12.67 1.71
C LEU A 3 -5.40 -13.88 1.62
N GLY A 4 -5.11 -14.85 0.75
CA GLY A 4 -5.89 -16.10 0.64
C GLY A 4 -5.75 -17.02 1.86
N ALA A 5 -4.77 -16.79 2.72
CA ALA A 5 -4.57 -17.49 3.98
C ALA A 5 -5.18 -16.77 5.21
N GLU A 6 -6.00 -15.72 4.98
CA GLU A 6 -6.72 -15.02 6.04
C GLU A 6 -7.71 -15.95 6.72
N ARG A 7 -7.86 -15.80 8.04
CA ARG A 7 -8.85 -16.56 8.79
C ARG A 7 -10.26 -16.09 8.40
N LEU A 8 -11.17 -17.03 8.26
CA LEU A 8 -12.58 -16.74 8.03
C LEU A 8 -13.11 -15.82 9.14
N ASP A 9 -13.83 -14.76 8.77
CA ASP A 9 -14.55 -13.92 9.71
C ASP A 9 -15.58 -14.81 10.44
N SER A 10 -15.54 -14.84 11.77
CA SER A 10 -16.46 -15.64 12.60
C SER A 10 -17.94 -15.28 12.36
N ARG A 11 -18.23 -14.13 11.79
CA ARG A 11 -19.56 -13.64 11.45
C ARG A 11 -19.98 -13.91 10.01
N ILE A 12 -19.15 -14.60 9.20
CA ILE A 12 -19.46 -14.82 7.79
C ILE A 12 -20.75 -15.62 7.60
N MET A 13 -21.01 -16.56 8.52
CA MET A 13 -22.22 -17.38 8.50
C MET A 13 -23.49 -16.65 8.96
N GLN A 14 -23.35 -15.46 9.52
CA GLN A 14 -24.49 -14.60 9.95
C GLN A 14 -24.90 -13.61 8.85
N ARG A 15 -24.14 -13.52 7.77
CA ARG A 15 -24.45 -12.64 6.64
C ARG A 15 -25.29 -13.40 5.61
N PRO A 16 -26.28 -12.73 4.96
CA PRO A 16 -26.99 -13.33 3.86
C PRO A 16 -26.01 -13.72 2.75
N PRO A 17 -26.28 -14.81 2.01
CA PRO A 17 -25.48 -15.19 0.85
C PRO A 17 -25.38 -14.05 -0.16
N ARG A 18 -24.22 -13.90 -0.77
CA ARG A 18 -24.04 -12.91 -1.83
C ARG A 18 -24.90 -13.32 -3.04
N ASP A 19 -25.61 -12.35 -3.59
CA ASP A 19 -26.37 -12.54 -4.83
C ASP A 19 -25.41 -12.84 -5.98
N SER A 20 -25.46 -14.06 -6.51
CA SER A 20 -24.59 -14.53 -7.60
C SER A 20 -24.87 -13.86 -8.94
N SER A 21 -26.02 -13.19 -9.08
CA SER A 21 -26.37 -12.43 -10.30
C SER A 21 -25.66 -11.08 -10.39
N LYS A 22 -25.14 -10.56 -9.28
CA LYS A 22 -24.43 -9.28 -9.23
C LYS A 22 -22.96 -9.44 -9.63
N SER A 23 -22.50 -8.62 -10.57
CA SER A 23 -21.08 -8.53 -10.93
C SER A 23 -20.20 -8.28 -9.69
N PHE A 24 -18.97 -8.77 -9.70
CA PHE A 24 -17.98 -8.55 -8.62
C PHE A 24 -17.75 -7.06 -8.37
N PHE A 25 -17.92 -6.21 -9.38
CA PHE A 25 -17.71 -4.76 -9.31
C PHE A 25 -19.00 -3.96 -9.01
N ALA A 26 -20.16 -4.62 -8.82
CA ALA A 26 -21.44 -3.91 -8.73
C ALA A 26 -21.63 -3.06 -7.47
N ASP A 27 -21.04 -3.42 -6.34
CA ASP A 27 -21.29 -2.80 -5.03
C ASP A 27 -20.19 -1.81 -4.62
N ARG A 28 -19.95 -0.74 -5.35
CA ARG A 28 -18.88 0.26 -5.09
C ARG A 28 -17.45 -0.30 -5.11
N THR A 29 -17.27 -1.62 -5.10
CA THR A 29 -15.94 -2.24 -5.07
C THR A 29 -15.07 -1.80 -6.24
N GLY A 30 -15.64 -1.66 -7.44
CA GLY A 30 -14.91 -1.16 -8.60
C GLY A 30 -14.45 0.29 -8.45
N LEU A 31 -15.29 1.13 -7.86
CA LEU A 31 -14.94 2.54 -7.59
C LEU A 31 -13.87 2.64 -6.51
N ASP A 32 -13.98 1.85 -5.44
CA ASP A 32 -12.99 1.85 -4.36
C ASP A 32 -11.61 1.42 -4.90
N ILE A 33 -11.55 0.36 -5.72
CA ILE A 33 -10.32 -0.08 -6.37
C ILE A 33 -9.73 1.02 -7.27
N ALA A 34 -10.58 1.68 -8.07
CA ALA A 34 -10.13 2.75 -8.96
C ALA A 34 -9.59 3.96 -8.19
N LEU A 35 -10.25 4.37 -7.11
CA LEU A 35 -9.81 5.49 -6.27
C LEU A 35 -8.50 5.17 -5.55
N GLU A 36 -8.35 3.96 -5.00
CA GLU A 36 -7.13 3.53 -4.34
C GLU A 36 -5.96 3.40 -5.33
N GLY A 37 -6.20 2.86 -6.51
CA GLY A 37 -5.21 2.79 -7.58
C GLY A 37 -4.77 4.18 -8.07
N MET A 38 -5.72 5.11 -8.27
CA MET A 38 -5.41 6.51 -8.61
C MET A 38 -4.61 7.21 -7.50
N LEU A 39 -4.95 6.96 -6.24
CA LEU A 39 -4.20 7.51 -5.11
C LEU A 39 -2.74 7.03 -5.12
N ILE A 40 -2.51 5.72 -5.22
CA ILE A 40 -1.15 5.14 -5.25
C ILE A 40 -0.38 5.67 -6.46
N GLY A 41 -1.01 5.73 -7.64
CA GLY A 41 -0.41 6.30 -8.84
C GLY A 41 -0.02 7.77 -8.68
N ALA A 42 -0.91 8.58 -8.09
CA ALA A 42 -0.63 10.00 -7.81
C ALA A 42 0.51 10.19 -6.80
N LEU A 43 0.57 9.37 -5.75
CA LEU A 43 1.66 9.38 -4.76
C LEU A 43 3.01 9.00 -5.40
N SER A 44 3.02 7.98 -6.27
CA SER A 44 4.22 7.57 -7.00
C SER A 44 4.68 8.65 -7.98
N LEU A 45 3.75 9.30 -8.68
CA LEU A 45 4.06 10.43 -9.55
C LEU A 45 4.59 11.63 -8.76
N PHE A 46 3.99 11.93 -7.61
CA PHE A 46 4.49 12.98 -6.72
C PHE A 46 5.90 12.67 -6.23
N ALA A 47 6.19 11.41 -5.84
CA ALA A 47 7.53 10.97 -5.46
C ALA A 47 8.54 11.15 -6.60
N PHE A 48 8.14 10.84 -7.84
CA PHE A 48 8.95 11.08 -9.03
C PHE A 48 9.29 12.57 -9.19
N VAL A 49 8.27 13.43 -9.16
CA VAL A 49 8.46 14.88 -9.31
C VAL A 49 9.32 15.44 -8.18
N ALA A 50 9.09 14.99 -6.94
CA ALA A 50 9.88 15.41 -5.79
C ALA A 50 11.37 15.05 -5.96
N GLY A 51 11.67 13.81 -6.34
CA GLY A 51 13.05 13.37 -6.58
C GLY A 51 13.72 14.08 -7.77
N ASN A 52 12.92 14.42 -8.79
CA ASN A 52 13.42 15.10 -9.98
C ASN A 52 13.62 16.61 -9.80
N SER A 53 12.98 17.26 -8.82
CA SER A 53 12.96 18.73 -8.76
C SER A 53 13.09 19.37 -7.38
N LEU A 54 12.78 18.67 -6.28
CA LEU A 54 12.71 19.29 -4.95
C LEU A 54 13.95 19.10 -4.08
N PHE A 55 14.77 18.10 -4.35
CA PHE A 55 15.97 17.81 -3.56
C PHE A 55 17.23 18.46 -4.15
N LYS A 56 18.24 18.67 -3.29
CA LYS A 56 19.50 19.34 -3.69
C LYS A 56 20.23 18.62 -4.83
N ASN A 57 20.14 17.28 -4.88
CA ASN A 57 20.74 16.43 -5.91
C ASN A 57 19.66 15.84 -6.84
N SER A 58 18.63 16.64 -7.14
CA SER A 58 17.52 16.18 -7.98
C SER A 58 17.99 15.79 -9.39
N CYS A 59 17.52 14.63 -9.82
CA CYS A 59 17.75 14.10 -11.17
C CYS A 59 16.66 13.07 -11.50
N VAL A 60 16.57 12.72 -12.77
CA VAL A 60 15.56 11.77 -13.24
C VAL A 60 15.72 10.37 -12.58
N GLU A 61 16.96 9.95 -12.37
CA GLU A 61 17.30 8.68 -11.71
C GLU A 61 16.80 8.66 -10.26
N LEU A 62 16.99 9.77 -9.52
CA LEU A 62 16.48 9.92 -8.16
C LEU A 62 14.94 9.89 -8.17
N GLY A 63 14.31 10.60 -9.09
CA GLY A 63 12.87 10.61 -9.27
C GLY A 63 12.31 9.20 -9.52
N ARG A 64 12.91 8.45 -10.44
CA ARG A 64 12.53 7.04 -10.71
C ARG A 64 12.68 6.16 -9.48
N THR A 65 13.78 6.30 -8.77
CA THR A 65 14.06 5.54 -7.54
C THR A 65 13.03 5.82 -6.45
N MET A 66 12.71 7.09 -6.21
CA MET A 66 11.71 7.47 -5.22
C MET A 66 10.31 7.00 -5.61
N ALA A 67 9.93 7.08 -6.88
CA ALA A 67 8.66 6.55 -7.37
C ALA A 67 8.57 5.03 -7.19
N PHE A 68 9.59 4.29 -7.58
CA PHE A 68 9.67 2.84 -7.42
C PHE A 68 9.55 2.42 -5.94
N ALA A 69 10.30 3.08 -5.06
CA ALA A 69 10.25 2.82 -3.63
C ALA A 69 8.87 3.13 -3.03
N THR A 70 8.30 4.29 -3.39
CA THR A 70 6.98 4.71 -2.92
C THR A 70 5.90 3.73 -3.37
N GLN A 71 5.86 3.34 -4.65
CA GLN A 71 4.88 2.41 -5.16
C GLN A 71 4.96 1.06 -4.46
N SER A 72 6.16 0.47 -4.37
CA SER A 72 6.35 -0.84 -3.74
C SER A 72 5.95 -0.84 -2.26
N LEU A 73 6.30 0.21 -1.51
CA LEU A 73 5.94 0.34 -0.10
C LEU A 73 4.45 0.65 0.09
N CYS A 74 3.82 1.43 -0.80
CA CYS A 74 2.38 1.64 -0.82
C CYS A 74 1.62 0.31 -1.00
N GLU A 75 2.05 -0.56 -1.91
CA GLU A 75 1.41 -1.85 -2.14
C GLU A 75 1.52 -2.77 -0.93
N ILE A 76 2.70 -2.80 -0.27
CA ILE A 76 2.88 -3.54 0.99
C ILE A 76 1.93 -2.98 2.07
N ALA A 77 1.89 -1.68 2.25
CA ALA A 77 1.02 -1.01 3.22
C ALA A 77 -0.47 -1.25 2.89
N HIS A 78 -0.84 -1.14 1.61
CA HIS A 78 -2.19 -1.35 1.12
C HIS A 78 -2.69 -2.79 1.34
N SER A 79 -1.79 -3.80 1.31
CA SER A 79 -2.15 -5.19 1.59
C SER A 79 -2.80 -5.38 2.96
N PHE A 80 -2.45 -4.56 3.94
CA PHE A 80 -3.10 -4.56 5.26
C PHE A 80 -4.49 -3.93 5.23
N ASN A 81 -4.73 -2.94 4.37
CA ASN A 81 -6.04 -2.32 4.21
C ASN A 81 -7.07 -3.25 3.59
N MET A 82 -6.64 -4.09 2.64
CA MET A 82 -7.50 -5.04 1.92
C MET A 82 -8.02 -6.18 2.78
N ARG A 83 -7.49 -6.39 3.99
CA ARG A 83 -7.91 -7.48 4.89
C ARG A 83 -9.35 -7.36 5.34
N SER A 84 -9.83 -6.15 5.60
CA SER A 84 -11.16 -5.96 6.19
C SER A 84 -11.66 -4.53 5.97
N ARG A 85 -12.98 -4.40 5.90
CA ARG A 85 -13.67 -3.11 5.98
C ARG A 85 -13.58 -2.44 7.36
N ARG A 86 -13.07 -3.16 8.38
CA ARG A 86 -12.80 -2.60 9.71
C ARG A 86 -11.43 -1.91 9.73
N SER A 87 -11.24 -0.99 10.67
CA SER A 87 -9.95 -0.34 10.89
C SER A 87 -8.84 -1.39 11.10
N VAL A 88 -7.71 -1.20 10.43
CA VAL A 88 -6.50 -2.03 10.59
C VAL A 88 -6.04 -2.04 12.05
N PHE A 89 -6.17 -0.91 12.74
CA PHE A 89 -5.81 -0.77 14.15
C PHE A 89 -6.73 -1.55 15.09
N SER A 90 -8.02 -1.68 14.75
CA SER A 90 -8.98 -2.42 15.59
C SER A 90 -8.83 -3.94 15.48
N ILE A 91 -8.37 -4.44 14.33
CA ILE A 91 -8.12 -5.86 14.12
C ILE A 91 -6.76 -6.28 14.65
N GLY A 92 -5.81 -5.34 14.70
CA GLY A 92 -4.42 -5.57 15.03
C GLY A 92 -3.57 -6.00 13.84
N ILE A 93 -2.47 -5.28 13.61
CA ILE A 93 -1.56 -5.50 12.48
C ILE A 93 -0.99 -6.92 12.50
N PHE A 94 -0.71 -7.46 13.68
CA PHE A 94 -0.10 -8.78 13.87
C PHE A 94 -1.11 -9.95 13.96
N SER A 95 -2.41 -9.70 13.81
CA SER A 95 -3.43 -10.75 13.94
C SER A 95 -3.35 -11.81 12.83
N ASN A 96 -2.83 -11.46 11.65
CA ASN A 96 -2.46 -12.44 10.61
C ASN A 96 -0.93 -12.54 10.49
N ARG A 97 -0.36 -13.50 11.20
CA ARG A 97 1.09 -13.75 11.21
C ARG A 97 1.66 -14.03 9.81
N LYS A 98 0.90 -14.73 8.94
CA LYS A 98 1.36 -15.05 7.58
C LYS A 98 1.48 -13.80 6.72
N LEU A 99 0.46 -12.91 6.75
CA LEU A 99 0.51 -11.64 6.04
C LEU A 99 1.66 -10.75 6.54
N THR A 100 1.82 -10.67 7.86
CA THR A 100 2.90 -9.86 8.48
C THR A 100 4.28 -10.36 8.05
N ILE A 101 4.51 -11.69 8.04
CA ILE A 101 5.78 -12.27 7.59
C ILE A 101 6.00 -11.99 6.09
N CYS A 102 4.98 -12.17 5.24
CA CYS A 102 5.10 -11.87 3.82
C CYS A 102 5.39 -10.39 3.56
N ALA A 103 4.71 -9.48 4.25
CA ALA A 103 4.94 -8.05 4.15
C ALA A 103 6.36 -7.66 4.60
N ALA A 104 6.84 -8.23 5.72
CA ALA A 104 8.20 -8.02 6.20
C ALA A 104 9.25 -8.55 5.21
N LEU A 105 9.01 -9.71 4.60
CA LEU A 105 9.87 -10.27 3.55
C LEU A 105 9.91 -9.37 2.31
N CYS A 106 8.75 -8.89 1.84
CA CYS A 106 8.69 -7.97 0.70
C CYS A 106 9.42 -6.66 1.01
N ALA A 107 9.22 -6.08 2.20
CA ALA A 107 9.93 -4.88 2.63
C ALA A 107 11.45 -5.11 2.72
N ALA A 108 11.88 -6.25 3.25
CA ALA A 108 13.31 -6.61 3.33
C ALA A 108 13.91 -6.77 1.92
N LEU A 109 13.23 -7.44 1.00
CA LEU A 109 13.67 -7.57 -0.39
C LEU A 109 13.78 -6.20 -1.07
N GLN A 110 12.81 -5.32 -0.87
CA GLN A 110 12.84 -3.95 -1.38
C GLN A 110 14.07 -3.19 -0.86
N LEU A 111 14.34 -3.26 0.45
CA LEU A 111 15.52 -2.64 1.04
C LEU A 111 16.83 -3.23 0.51
N ILE A 112 16.88 -4.55 0.30
CA ILE A 112 18.05 -5.23 -0.28
C ILE A 112 18.31 -4.69 -1.70
N VAL A 113 17.29 -4.60 -2.55
CA VAL A 113 17.42 -4.06 -3.91
C VAL A 113 17.97 -2.62 -3.88
N MET A 114 17.53 -1.80 -2.92
CA MET A 114 17.92 -0.40 -2.84
C MET A 114 19.26 -0.16 -2.14
N THR A 115 19.79 -1.13 -1.39
CA THR A 115 21.03 -0.95 -0.61
C THR A 115 22.21 -1.72 -1.15
N VAL A 116 22.00 -2.92 -1.72
CA VAL A 116 23.07 -3.79 -2.21
C VAL A 116 23.60 -3.30 -3.57
N PRO A 117 24.89 -2.91 -3.68
CA PRO A 117 25.43 -2.27 -4.89
C PRO A 117 25.17 -2.99 -6.21
N PRO A 118 25.41 -4.31 -6.36
CA PRO A 118 25.15 -5.00 -7.63
C PRO A 118 23.67 -5.00 -8.00
N LEU A 119 22.75 -5.04 -7.05
CA LEU A 119 21.31 -4.98 -7.31
C LEU A 119 20.88 -3.57 -7.70
N ARG A 120 21.45 -2.54 -7.08
CA ARG A 120 21.19 -1.15 -7.49
C ARG A 120 21.54 -0.90 -8.94
N VAL A 121 22.70 -1.41 -9.38
CA VAL A 121 23.10 -1.30 -10.80
C VAL A 121 22.14 -2.06 -11.70
N LEU A 122 21.74 -3.27 -11.32
CA LEU A 122 20.81 -4.09 -12.09
C LEU A 122 19.43 -3.44 -12.26
N PHE A 123 18.93 -2.79 -11.19
CA PHE A 123 17.60 -2.16 -11.18
C PHE A 123 17.64 -0.65 -11.49
N ASP A 124 18.82 -0.11 -11.81
CA ASP A 124 19.04 1.32 -12.08
C ASP A 124 18.49 2.24 -10.96
N VAL A 125 18.84 1.90 -9.71
CA VAL A 125 18.37 2.55 -8.50
C VAL A 125 19.47 3.43 -7.90
N SER A 126 19.16 4.69 -7.63
CA SER A 126 20.05 5.65 -6.97
C SER A 126 20.09 5.46 -5.44
N VAL A 127 21.15 5.94 -4.80
CA VAL A 127 21.24 5.96 -3.33
C VAL A 127 20.35 7.07 -2.81
N LEU A 128 19.40 6.70 -1.95
CA LEU A 128 18.54 7.66 -1.25
C LEU A 128 19.20 8.15 0.04
N ASN A 129 19.15 9.45 0.28
CA ASN A 129 19.55 10.03 1.54
C ASN A 129 18.39 10.01 2.56
N ILE A 130 18.63 10.41 3.80
CA ILE A 130 17.64 10.31 4.88
C ILE A 130 16.36 11.11 4.61
N TYR A 131 16.44 12.28 3.99
CA TYR A 131 15.27 13.10 3.69
C TYR A 131 14.41 12.50 2.59
N GLU A 132 15.04 11.89 1.59
CA GLU A 132 14.39 11.17 0.51
C GLU A 132 13.68 9.92 1.04
N TRP A 133 14.34 9.16 1.94
CA TRP A 133 13.73 8.03 2.65
C TRP A 133 12.53 8.43 3.50
N LEU A 134 12.64 9.55 4.25
CA LEU A 134 11.53 10.07 5.05
C LEU A 134 10.35 10.46 4.17
N THR A 135 10.60 11.07 3.00
CA THR A 135 9.55 11.42 2.04
C THR A 135 8.88 10.17 1.49
N VAL A 136 9.65 9.17 1.06
CA VAL A 136 9.12 7.89 0.58
C VAL A 136 8.29 7.20 1.65
N ALA A 137 8.77 7.14 2.89
CA ALA A 137 8.04 6.53 4.01
C ALA A 137 6.73 7.27 4.32
N ALA A 138 6.75 8.60 4.32
CA ALA A 138 5.55 9.41 4.53
C ALA A 138 4.50 9.16 3.45
N LEU A 139 4.91 9.12 2.18
CA LEU A 139 4.02 8.83 1.05
C LEU A 139 3.48 7.40 1.10
N ALA A 140 4.30 6.43 1.50
CA ALA A 140 3.89 5.03 1.61
C ALA A 140 2.82 4.80 2.69
N LEU A 141 2.77 5.63 3.72
CA LEU A 141 1.74 5.58 4.77
C LEU A 141 0.43 6.28 4.38
N ALA A 142 0.43 7.14 3.36
CA ALA A 142 -0.74 7.91 2.95
C ALA A 142 -1.95 7.03 2.56
N PRO A 143 -1.83 5.88 1.84
CA PRO A 143 -2.97 5.02 1.54
C PRO A 143 -3.64 4.45 2.79
N ILE A 144 -2.87 4.14 3.85
CA ILE A 144 -3.43 3.67 5.12
C ILE A 144 -4.26 4.79 5.76
N ALA A 145 -3.70 6.00 5.84
CA ALA A 145 -4.40 7.15 6.42
C ALA A 145 -5.69 7.47 5.64
N PHE A 146 -5.64 7.45 4.31
CA PHE A 146 -6.80 7.69 3.45
C PHE A 146 -7.88 6.62 3.64
N SER A 147 -7.50 5.36 3.65
CA SER A 147 -8.43 4.24 3.87
C SER A 147 -9.06 4.29 5.26
N GLU A 148 -8.31 4.59 6.31
CA GLU A 148 -8.84 4.72 7.68
C GLU A 148 -9.81 5.91 7.80
N LEU A 149 -9.51 7.05 7.18
CA LEU A 149 -10.43 8.18 7.09
C LEU A 149 -11.73 7.79 6.36
N GLY A 150 -11.62 7.09 5.24
CA GLY A 150 -12.78 6.59 4.50
C GLY A 150 -13.65 5.65 5.33
N LYS A 151 -13.04 4.75 6.10
CA LYS A 151 -13.74 3.84 7.03
C LYS A 151 -14.41 4.59 8.18
N ALA A 152 -13.75 5.63 8.74
CA ALA A 152 -14.29 6.44 9.82
C ALA A 152 -15.53 7.26 9.38
N VAL A 153 -15.50 7.78 8.15
CA VAL A 153 -16.62 8.55 7.57
C VAL A 153 -17.73 7.64 7.07
N GLY A 154 -17.39 6.52 6.43
CA GLY A 154 -18.34 5.56 5.86
C GLY A 154 -19.03 4.68 6.92
N GLY A 155 -18.35 4.38 8.03
CA GLY A 155 -18.87 3.55 9.13
C GLY A 155 -20.01 4.20 9.92
N LYS A 156 -20.15 5.52 9.87
CA LYS A 156 -21.26 6.26 10.51
C LYS A 156 -22.59 6.23 9.73
N ARG A 157 -22.62 5.60 8.56
CA ARG A 157 -23.78 5.63 7.65
C ARG A 157 -24.53 4.30 7.54
N LYS A 158 -24.14 3.27 8.30
CA LYS A 158 -24.81 1.95 8.30
C LYS A 158 -24.78 1.36 9.74
N GLU A 159 -25.52 1.91 10.64
CA GLU A 159 -26.23 1.21 11.71
C GLU A 159 -27.73 1.35 11.47
#